data_979ab6c9ce460995e930ce209f2a6814
#
_entry.id   979ab6c9ce460995e930ce209f2a6814
#
_cell.length_a   1.000
_cell.length_b   1.000
_cell.length_c   1.000
_cell.angle_alpha   90.00
_cell.angle_beta   90.00
_cell.angle_gamma   90.00
#
_symmetry.space_group_name_H-M   'P 1'
#
loop_
_entity.id
_entity.type
_entity.pdbx_description
1 polymer ?
#
loop_
_entity_poly.entity_id
_entity_poly.type
_entity_poly.pdbx_seq_one_letter_code
_entity_poly.pdbx_strand_id
1 'polypeptide(L)'
;MGNWHLIVLVWTVLVAVMTLGQAAWADAIGQIKTVSGDVAIVRNTVKSPAKAGDLLEKADTLVTGADGRVGITFIDNSRLSLGPNSQIALEKFTLVALP
;
A
#
# COMPACT_ATOMS: atom_id res chain seq x y z
N MET A 1 -7.91 -38.22 -27.69
CA MET A 1 -8.23 -38.57 -26.31
C MET A 1 -7.15 -38.24 -25.30
N GLY A 2 -5.94 -37.92 -25.69
CA GLY A 2 -4.84 -37.72 -24.76
C GLY A 2 -4.67 -36.35 -24.16
N ASN A 3 -5.43 -35.33 -24.59
CA ASN A 3 -5.13 -33.95 -24.24
C ASN A 3 -6.01 -33.33 -23.13
N TRP A 4 -6.96 -34.10 -22.63
CA TRP A 4 -7.88 -33.61 -21.61
C TRP A 4 -7.19 -33.29 -20.29
N HIS A 5 -6.21 -34.11 -19.90
CA HIS A 5 -5.48 -33.92 -18.65
C HIS A 5 -4.64 -32.64 -18.66
N LEU A 6 -4.08 -32.33 -19.81
CA LEU A 6 -3.27 -31.10 -19.97
C LEU A 6 -4.12 -29.82 -19.85
N ILE A 7 -5.33 -29.86 -20.42
CA ILE A 7 -6.24 -28.71 -20.38
C ILE A 7 -6.72 -28.45 -18.94
N VAL A 8 -7.06 -29.51 -18.21
CA VAL A 8 -7.52 -29.41 -16.82
C VAL A 8 -6.43 -28.87 -15.92
N LEU A 9 -5.18 -29.30 -16.11
CA LEU A 9 -4.04 -28.81 -15.33
C LEU A 9 -3.77 -27.32 -15.54
N VAL A 10 -3.88 -26.87 -16.78
CA VAL A 10 -3.68 -25.44 -17.11
C VAL A 10 -4.73 -24.57 -16.42
N TRP A 11 -5.98 -24.98 -16.42
CA TRP A 11 -7.06 -24.26 -15.79
C TRP A 11 -6.89 -24.18 -14.26
N THR A 12 -6.43 -25.24 -13.64
CA THR A 12 -6.21 -25.28 -12.20
C THR A 12 -5.12 -24.30 -11.77
N VAL A 13 -4.04 -24.23 -12.53
CA VAL A 13 -2.94 -23.30 -12.24
C VAL A 13 -3.40 -21.84 -12.38
N LEU A 14 -4.22 -21.54 -13.38
CA LEU A 14 -4.71 -20.20 -13.62
C LEU A 14 -5.59 -19.68 -12.48
N VAL A 15 -6.46 -20.53 -11.94
CA VAL A 15 -7.32 -20.18 -10.81
C VAL A 15 -6.50 -19.93 -9.55
N ALA A 16 -5.45 -20.70 -9.30
CA ALA A 16 -4.59 -20.52 -8.14
C ALA A 16 -3.85 -19.18 -8.16
N VAL A 17 -3.41 -18.72 -9.33
CA VAL A 17 -2.73 -17.42 -9.48
C VAL A 17 -3.69 -16.26 -9.19
N MET A 18 -4.95 -16.37 -9.59
CA MET A 18 -5.93 -15.30 -9.35
C MET A 18 -6.28 -15.14 -7.87
N THR A 19 -6.30 -16.23 -7.11
CA THR A 19 -6.62 -16.17 -5.68
C THR A 19 -5.51 -15.51 -4.85
N LEU A 20 -4.24 -15.60 -5.28
CA LEU A 20 -3.13 -14.99 -4.56
C LEU A 20 -3.11 -13.46 -4.65
N GLY A 21 -3.69 -12.88 -5.70
CA GLY A 21 -3.70 -11.43 -5.89
C GLY A 21 -4.68 -10.67 -5.01
N GLN A 22 -5.64 -11.34 -4.37
CA GLN A 22 -6.68 -10.67 -3.58
C GLN A 22 -6.32 -10.48 -2.10
N ALA A 23 -5.32 -11.19 -1.59
CA ALA A 23 -4.96 -11.15 -0.18
C ALA A 23 -4.34 -9.81 0.26
N ALA A 24 -3.77 -9.04 -0.67
CA ALA A 24 -3.06 -7.79 -0.35
C ALA A 24 -3.97 -6.64 0.07
N TRP A 25 -5.28 -6.71 -0.20
CA TRP A 25 -6.21 -5.62 0.09
C TRP A 25 -6.71 -5.60 1.54
N ALA A 26 -6.63 -6.74 2.25
CA ALA A 26 -7.24 -6.90 3.57
C ALA A 26 -6.59 -6.03 4.65
N ASP A 27 -5.31 -5.69 4.51
CA ASP A 27 -4.54 -4.99 5.54
C ASP A 27 -4.34 -3.51 5.24
N ALA A 28 -4.91 -3.00 4.16
CA ALA A 28 -4.76 -1.60 3.80
C ALA A 28 -5.58 -0.71 4.72
N ILE A 29 -4.97 0.33 5.27
CA ILE A 29 -5.63 1.32 6.12
C ILE A 29 -5.81 2.66 5.42
N GLY A 30 -5.18 2.86 4.28
CA GLY A 30 -5.28 4.09 3.53
C GLY A 30 -4.69 3.95 2.14
N GLN A 31 -4.79 5.01 1.37
CA GLN A 31 -4.29 5.07 0.01
C GLN A 31 -3.66 6.43 -0.25
N ILE A 32 -2.52 6.41 -0.95
CA ILE A 32 -1.88 7.64 -1.40
C ILE A 32 -2.70 8.23 -2.56
N LYS A 33 -3.11 9.47 -2.41
CA LYS A 33 -3.87 10.17 -3.45
C LYS A 33 -2.99 11.06 -4.31
N THR A 34 -2.01 11.75 -3.70
CA THR A 34 -1.12 12.63 -4.42
C THR A 34 0.30 12.45 -3.92
N VAL A 35 1.26 12.54 -4.84
CA VAL A 35 2.69 12.50 -4.54
C VAL A 35 3.38 13.55 -5.39
N SER A 36 4.25 14.33 -4.76
CA SER A 36 5.11 15.28 -5.46
C SER A 36 6.49 15.21 -4.83
N GLY A 37 7.53 15.21 -5.68
CA GLY A 37 8.90 15.16 -5.21
C GLY A 37 9.29 13.83 -4.58
N ASP A 38 10.21 13.87 -3.64
CA ASP A 38 10.79 12.67 -3.03
C ASP A 38 9.94 12.19 -1.86
N VAL A 39 9.20 11.10 -2.07
CA VAL A 39 8.38 10.46 -1.05
C VAL A 39 8.64 8.96 -1.07
N ALA A 40 8.84 8.36 0.10
CA ALA A 40 9.11 6.94 0.24
C ALA A 40 8.22 6.30 1.29
N ILE A 41 7.93 5.02 1.09
CA ILE A 41 7.27 4.16 2.06
C ILE A 41 8.30 3.20 2.62
N VAL A 42 8.41 3.12 3.95
CA VAL A 42 9.26 2.14 4.62
C VAL A 42 8.36 1.06 5.21
N ARG A 43 8.53 -0.15 4.72
CA ARG A 43 7.78 -1.34 5.14
C ARG A 43 8.75 -2.46 5.45
N ASN A 44 8.72 -2.97 6.67
CA ASN A 44 9.64 -4.03 7.11
C ASN A 44 11.11 -3.69 6.81
N THR A 45 11.53 -2.48 7.16
CA THR A 45 12.87 -1.94 6.91
C THR A 45 13.23 -1.74 5.43
N VAL A 46 12.31 -2.03 4.52
CA VAL A 46 12.52 -1.82 3.08
C VAL A 46 11.92 -0.47 2.67
N LYS A 47 12.76 0.39 2.11
CA LYS A 47 12.36 1.70 1.61
C LYS A 47 12.06 1.61 0.12
N SER A 48 10.89 2.07 -0.29
CA SER A 48 10.48 2.09 -1.69
C SER A 48 9.83 3.42 -2.05
N PRO A 49 9.96 3.87 -3.31
CA PRO A 49 9.32 5.12 -3.73
C PRO A 49 7.80 5.00 -3.66
N ALA A 50 7.17 6.06 -3.18
CA ALA A 50 5.72 6.13 -3.10
C ALA A 50 5.13 6.65 -4.39
N LYS A 51 3.97 6.13 -4.78
CA LYS A 51 3.25 6.54 -5.98
C LYS A 51 1.78 6.77 -5.64
N ALA A 52 1.15 7.68 -6.38
CA ALA A 52 -0.29 7.87 -6.28
C ALA A 52 -1.02 6.54 -6.59
N GLY A 53 -1.97 6.17 -5.75
CA GLY A 53 -2.66 4.90 -5.85
C GLY A 53 -2.12 3.80 -4.95
N ASP A 54 -0.92 3.96 -4.38
CA ASP A 54 -0.34 2.96 -3.49
C ASP A 54 -1.19 2.79 -2.24
N LEU A 55 -1.35 1.54 -1.82
CA LEU A 55 -2.04 1.20 -0.59
C LEU A 55 -1.07 1.25 0.59
N LEU A 56 -1.56 1.74 1.71
CA LEU A 56 -0.77 1.86 2.94
C LEU A 56 -1.27 0.88 3.99
N GLU A 57 -0.34 0.27 4.70
CA GLU A 57 -0.61 -0.64 5.78
C GLU A 57 -0.30 0.02 7.13
N LYS A 58 -0.84 -0.53 8.19
CA LYS A 58 -0.72 0.02 9.54
C LYS A 58 0.74 0.17 10.00
N ALA A 59 1.61 -0.74 9.59
CA ALA A 59 3.01 -0.72 10.00
C ALA A 59 3.91 0.12 9.11
N ASP A 60 3.35 0.79 8.10
CA ASP A 60 4.14 1.59 7.18
C ASP A 60 4.58 2.91 7.80
N THR A 61 5.75 3.37 7.39
CA THR A 61 6.24 4.71 7.71
C THR A 61 6.40 5.48 6.41
N LEU A 62 5.92 6.71 6.39
CA LEU A 62 6.09 7.62 5.25
C LEU A 62 7.21 8.59 5.54
N VAL A 63 8.09 8.78 4.57
CA VAL A 63 9.23 9.70 4.67
C VAL A 63 9.24 10.61 3.45
N THR A 64 9.32 11.91 3.67
CA THR A 64 9.44 12.90 2.60
C THR A 64 10.80 13.55 2.62
N GLY A 65 11.36 13.79 1.45
CA GLY A 65 12.61 14.54 1.29
C GLY A 65 12.39 16.03 1.19
N ALA A 66 13.43 16.76 0.77
CA ALA A 66 13.43 18.22 0.76
C ALA A 66 12.35 18.83 -0.12
N ASP A 67 11.92 18.14 -1.16
CA ASP A 67 10.86 18.59 -2.06
C ASP A 67 9.62 17.69 -2.01
N GLY A 68 9.56 16.79 -1.01
CA GLY A 68 8.51 15.78 -0.93
C GLY A 68 7.20 16.30 -0.40
N ARG A 69 6.10 15.89 -1.01
CA ARG A 69 4.74 16.16 -0.52
C ARG A 69 3.87 14.96 -0.83
N VAL A 70 3.02 14.58 0.10
CA VAL A 70 2.13 13.44 -0.08
C VAL A 70 0.79 13.71 0.57
N GLY A 71 -0.27 13.34 -0.11
CA GLY A 71 -1.63 13.38 0.41
C GLY A 71 -2.20 11.97 0.50
N ILE A 72 -2.79 11.64 1.63
CA ILE A 72 -3.29 10.31 1.94
C ILE A 72 -4.76 10.42 2.35
N THR A 73 -5.57 9.44 1.94
CA THR A 73 -6.92 9.24 2.45
C THR A 73 -7.00 7.90 3.14
N PHE A 74 -7.44 7.88 4.38
CA PHE A 74 -7.62 6.66 5.17
C PHE A 74 -8.98 6.02 4.92
N ILE A 75 -9.13 4.77 5.35
CA ILE A 75 -10.38 4.02 5.16
C ILE A 75 -11.57 4.62 5.89
N ASP A 76 -11.35 5.44 6.91
CA ASP A 76 -12.41 6.17 7.61
C ASP A 76 -12.69 7.55 6.98
N ASN A 77 -12.18 7.80 5.78
CA ASN A 77 -12.27 9.05 5.03
C ASN A 77 -11.49 10.23 5.62
N SER A 78 -10.71 10.02 6.66
CA SER A 78 -9.81 11.08 7.14
C SER A 78 -8.68 11.30 6.14
N ARG A 79 -8.15 12.51 6.10
CA ARG A 79 -7.10 12.92 5.19
C ARG A 79 -5.90 13.42 5.95
N LEU A 80 -4.72 13.08 5.43
CA LEU A 80 -3.45 13.52 5.97
C LEU A 80 -2.59 14.07 4.86
N SER A 81 -1.94 15.21 5.11
CA SER A 81 -0.96 15.77 4.19
C SER A 81 0.37 15.92 4.90
N LEU A 82 1.44 15.50 4.24
CA LEU A 82 2.81 15.68 4.71
C LEU A 82 3.54 16.65 3.79
N GLY A 83 4.23 17.60 4.38
CA GLY A 83 5.13 18.51 3.68
C GLY A 83 6.54 17.96 3.59
N PRO A 84 7.51 18.81 3.16
CA PRO A 84 8.90 18.40 3.02
C PRO A 84 9.56 18.02 4.35
N ASN A 85 10.57 17.15 4.27
CA ASN A 85 11.43 16.77 5.39
C ASN A 85 10.62 16.23 6.59
N SER A 86 9.60 15.44 6.31
CA SER A 86 8.70 14.89 7.32
C SER A 86 8.75 13.38 7.37
N GLN A 87 8.39 12.83 8.51
CA GLN A 87 8.31 11.39 8.70
C GLN A 87 7.13 11.09 9.62
N ILE A 88 6.32 10.09 9.25
CA ILE A 88 5.19 9.67 10.07
C ILE A 88 5.07 8.14 10.05
N ALA A 89 4.94 7.57 11.25
CA ALA A 89 4.61 6.16 11.43
C ALA A 89 3.10 6.02 11.54
N LEU A 90 2.49 5.30 10.61
CA LEU A 90 1.03 5.18 10.53
C LEU A 90 0.44 4.46 11.73
N GLU A 91 1.21 3.56 12.33
CA GLU A 91 0.79 2.86 13.53
C GLU A 91 0.48 3.81 14.69
N LYS A 92 1.30 4.83 14.86
CA LYS A 92 1.08 5.85 15.91
C LYS A 92 -0.09 6.77 15.57
N PHE A 93 -0.31 7.02 14.29
CA PHE A 93 -1.38 7.91 13.85
C PHE A 93 -2.76 7.35 14.20
N THR A 94 -2.96 6.04 14.10
CA THR A 94 -4.24 5.44 14.45
C THR A 94 -4.57 5.55 15.93
N LEU A 95 -3.57 5.65 16.80
CA LEU A 95 -3.77 5.82 18.23
C LEU A 95 -4.20 7.25 18.61
N VAL A 96 -3.80 8.23 17.82
CA VAL A 96 -4.11 9.64 18.07
C VAL A 96 -5.60 9.95 17.84
N ALA A 97 -6.30 9.12 17.08
CA ALA A 97 -7.72 9.30 16.83
C ALA A 97 -8.59 9.11 18.06
N LEU A 98 -8.04 8.65 19.16
CA LEU A 98 -8.76 8.47 20.42
C LEU A 98 -8.69 9.74 21.26
N PRO A 99 -9.78 10.44 21.46
CA PRO A 99 -9.80 11.59 22.34
C PRO A 99 -9.64 11.23 23.80
#